data_1196c403b31db77f40918ca124eb535f
#
_entry.id   1196c403b31db77f40918ca124eb535f
#
_cell.length_a   1.000
_cell.length_b   1.000
_cell.length_c   1.000
_cell.angle_alpha   90.00
_cell.angle_beta   90.00
_cell.angle_gamma   90.00
#
_symmetry.space_group_name_H-M   'P 1'
#
loop_
_entity.id
_entity.type
_entity.pdbx_description
1 polymer ?
#
loop_
_entity_poly.entity_id
_entity_poly.type
_entity_poly.pdbx_seq_one_letter_code
_entity_poly.pdbx_strand_id
1 'polypeptide(L)'
;LEQKPFGYVTHSTDVSDVDGWTQPCIYGVLCDVNKVEEQGTNLLFSANGTSRFEIIDVVQAALPSMPFGDIFPTVDELVEQYHETSPDGKLYLQANVRIVEEIKGEVSADDWSGFLHTWAQHIVDVNLILRNDGLSIEDMLLLLEEEFLPYDSSSLWQVAHAILDDDTYRQQALRSSDCDEVFLILHDSLKMKNAQLNYIRTLNDQDD
;
A
#
# COMPACT_ATOMS: atom_id res chain seq x y z
N LEU A 1 3.69 24.25 -11.17
CA LEU A 1 3.06 22.92 -11.31
C LEU A 1 1.77 22.95 -10.51
N GLU A 2 0.61 22.81 -11.18
CA GLU A 2 -0.65 22.58 -10.47
C GLU A 2 -0.51 21.24 -9.73
N GLN A 3 -0.56 21.26 -8.42
CA GLN A 3 -0.60 20.07 -7.58
C GLN A 3 -1.97 19.41 -7.75
N LYS A 4 -2.09 18.52 -8.73
CA LYS A 4 -3.31 17.73 -8.92
C LYS A 4 -3.20 16.45 -8.12
N PRO A 5 -4.30 15.99 -7.51
CA PRO A 5 -4.31 14.67 -6.87
C PRO A 5 -4.05 13.56 -7.89
N PHE A 6 -3.43 12.48 -7.44
CA PHE A 6 -3.17 11.30 -8.26
C PHE A 6 -3.66 10.04 -7.55
N GLY A 7 -3.99 9.01 -8.34
CA GLY A 7 -4.34 7.70 -7.80
C GLY A 7 -3.08 6.87 -7.54
N TYR A 8 -2.95 6.36 -6.32
CA TYR A 8 -1.96 5.35 -5.97
C TYR A 8 -2.64 3.98 -5.89
N VAL A 9 -2.12 3.03 -6.65
CA VAL A 9 -2.66 1.68 -6.75
C VAL A 9 -1.51 0.69 -6.99
N THR A 10 -1.61 -0.51 -6.41
CA THR A 10 -0.68 -1.58 -6.70
C THR A 10 -1.00 -2.22 -8.06
N HIS A 11 -0.02 -2.89 -8.66
CA HIS A 11 -0.24 -3.64 -9.89
C HIS A 11 -0.98 -4.96 -9.59
N SER A 12 -1.79 -5.41 -10.54
CA SER A 12 -2.45 -6.70 -10.46
C SER A 12 -1.54 -7.79 -11.02
N THR A 13 -1.39 -8.88 -10.27
CA THR A 13 -0.74 -10.11 -10.75
C THR A 13 -1.69 -11.04 -11.50
N ASP A 14 -3.00 -10.79 -11.40
CA ASP A 14 -4.05 -11.65 -11.96
C ASP A 14 -4.47 -11.24 -13.37
N VAL A 15 -4.06 -10.04 -13.81
CA VAL A 15 -4.40 -9.50 -15.11
C VAL A 15 -3.14 -9.34 -15.95
N SER A 16 -3.20 -9.82 -17.20
CA SER A 16 -2.09 -9.67 -18.14
C SER A 16 -1.85 -8.21 -18.50
N ASP A 17 -0.59 -7.86 -18.75
CA ASP A 17 -0.21 -6.55 -19.25
C ASP A 17 -0.90 -6.25 -20.58
N VAL A 18 -1.25 -4.98 -20.80
CA VAL A 18 -1.80 -4.50 -22.05
C VAL A 18 -0.80 -3.53 -22.68
N ASP A 19 -0.36 -3.84 -23.88
CA ASP A 19 0.67 -3.06 -24.60
C ASP A 19 1.94 -2.80 -23.76
N GLY A 20 2.32 -3.77 -22.92
CA GLY A 20 3.45 -3.67 -22.01
C GLY A 20 3.17 -2.86 -20.73
N TRP A 21 1.98 -2.29 -20.56
CA TRP A 21 1.59 -1.62 -19.34
C TRP A 21 1.01 -2.62 -18.34
N THR A 22 1.62 -2.71 -17.18
CA THR A 22 1.10 -3.50 -16.07
C THR A 22 -0.23 -2.92 -15.59
N GLN A 23 -1.23 -3.78 -15.46
CA GLN A 23 -2.57 -3.34 -15.11
C GLN A 23 -2.71 -3.11 -13.60
N PRO A 24 -3.47 -2.08 -13.19
CA PRO A 24 -3.67 -1.78 -11.78
C PRO A 24 -4.63 -2.78 -11.10
N CYS A 25 -4.49 -2.93 -9.79
CA CYS A 25 -5.54 -3.51 -8.96
C CYS A 25 -6.81 -2.65 -8.99
N ILE A 26 -7.93 -3.21 -8.52
CA ILE A 26 -9.25 -2.55 -8.62
C ILE A 26 -9.37 -1.38 -7.63
N TYR A 27 -8.82 -1.52 -6.42
CA TYR A 27 -8.94 -0.51 -5.37
C TYR A 27 -7.62 0.21 -5.15
N GLY A 28 -7.70 1.51 -4.93
CA GLY A 28 -6.55 2.38 -4.68
C GLY A 28 -6.89 3.54 -3.75
N VAL A 29 -5.92 4.42 -3.59
CA VAL A 29 -6.02 5.61 -2.73
C VAL A 29 -5.73 6.86 -3.56
N LEU A 30 -6.63 7.83 -3.49
CA LEU A 30 -6.39 9.17 -4.03
C LEU A 30 -5.45 9.90 -3.09
N CYS A 31 -4.39 10.47 -3.64
CA CYS A 31 -3.34 11.12 -2.88
C CYS A 31 -3.16 12.58 -3.29
N ASP A 32 -3.03 13.44 -2.31
CA ASP A 32 -2.65 14.85 -2.49
C ASP A 32 -1.15 15.00 -2.24
N VAL A 33 -0.47 15.70 -3.16
CA VAL A 33 0.96 15.99 -3.04
C VAL A 33 1.17 17.13 -2.05
N ASN A 34 1.91 16.89 -0.96
CA ASN A 34 2.17 17.89 0.07
C ASN A 34 3.47 18.65 -0.17
N LYS A 35 4.51 17.93 -0.59
CA LYS A 35 5.86 18.49 -0.74
C LYS A 35 6.52 17.86 -1.95
N VAL A 36 7.22 18.69 -2.72
CA VAL A 36 8.07 18.26 -3.83
C VAL A 36 9.45 18.84 -3.61
N GLU A 37 10.48 18.00 -3.71
CA GLU A 37 11.88 18.39 -3.61
C GLU A 37 12.64 17.91 -4.85
N GLU A 38 13.43 18.79 -5.44
CA GLU A 38 14.34 18.43 -6.53
C GLU A 38 15.65 17.90 -5.95
N GLN A 39 16.03 16.68 -6.34
CA GLN A 39 17.28 16.07 -5.95
C GLN A 39 18.04 15.59 -7.19
N GLY A 40 18.83 16.49 -7.77
CA GLY A 40 19.52 16.24 -9.03
C GLY A 40 18.51 16.09 -10.18
N THR A 41 18.49 14.93 -10.83
CA THR A 41 17.54 14.59 -11.90
C THR A 41 16.24 13.97 -11.38
N ASN A 42 16.13 13.72 -10.08
CA ASN A 42 14.98 13.09 -9.46
C ASN A 42 14.08 14.12 -8.78
N LEU A 43 12.80 13.85 -8.79
CA LEU A 43 11.81 14.56 -7.98
C LEU A 43 11.40 13.64 -6.82
N LEU A 44 11.62 14.09 -5.61
CA LEU A 44 11.10 13.46 -4.40
C LEU A 44 9.83 14.20 -4.00
N PHE A 45 8.78 13.47 -3.70
CA PHE A 45 7.55 14.08 -3.20
C PHE A 45 6.99 13.27 -2.04
N SER A 46 6.31 13.96 -1.14
CA SER A 46 5.46 13.35 -0.13
C SER A 46 4.00 13.60 -0.50
N ALA A 47 3.16 12.61 -0.25
CA ALA A 47 1.74 12.69 -0.51
C ALA A 47 0.94 12.05 0.61
N ASN A 48 -0.25 12.58 0.88
CA ASN A 48 -1.19 12.00 1.83
C ASN A 48 -2.36 11.36 1.10
N GLY A 49 -2.74 10.16 1.52
CA GLY A 49 -3.98 9.54 1.09
C GLY A 49 -5.18 10.30 1.63
N THR A 50 -6.14 10.61 0.75
CA THR A 50 -7.32 11.40 1.11
C THR A 50 -8.62 10.63 0.97
N SER A 51 -8.72 9.73 0.01
CA SER A 51 -9.93 8.95 -0.24
C SER A 51 -9.58 7.63 -0.91
N ARG A 52 -10.34 6.59 -0.62
CA ARG A 52 -10.28 5.33 -1.33
C ARG A 52 -11.10 5.40 -2.61
N PHE A 53 -10.68 4.71 -3.63
CA PHE A 53 -11.43 4.60 -4.87
C PHE A 53 -11.45 3.18 -5.42
N GLU A 54 -12.45 2.92 -6.26
CA GLU A 54 -12.57 1.74 -7.10
C GLU A 54 -12.38 2.13 -8.56
N ILE A 55 -11.55 1.41 -9.29
CA ILE A 55 -11.40 1.57 -10.74
C ILE A 55 -12.59 0.90 -11.42
N ILE A 56 -13.32 1.69 -12.21
CA ILE A 56 -14.45 1.22 -13.01
C ILE A 56 -13.97 0.83 -14.42
N ASP A 57 -13.02 1.59 -14.96
CA ASP A 57 -12.50 1.39 -16.29
C ASP A 57 -11.08 1.96 -16.39
N VAL A 58 -10.20 1.25 -17.11
CA VAL A 58 -8.82 1.67 -17.35
C VAL A 58 -8.71 2.24 -18.74
N VAL A 59 -8.29 3.49 -18.83
CA VAL A 59 -7.98 4.15 -20.10
C VAL A 59 -6.50 3.92 -20.39
N GLN A 60 -6.23 3.13 -21.41
CA GLN A 60 -4.86 2.78 -21.78
C GLN A 60 -4.05 4.01 -22.20
N ALA A 61 -2.74 3.95 -22.03
CA ALA A 61 -1.83 4.98 -22.50
C ALA A 61 -1.86 5.07 -24.04
N ALA A 62 -1.58 6.25 -24.57
CA ALA A 62 -1.58 6.49 -26.01
C ALA A 62 -0.49 5.70 -26.75
N LEU A 63 0.57 5.33 -26.06
CA LEU A 63 1.68 4.56 -26.60
C LEU A 63 1.91 3.30 -25.75
N PRO A 64 2.39 2.21 -26.37
CA PRO A 64 2.84 1.03 -25.61
C PRO A 64 3.90 1.39 -24.58
N SER A 65 3.93 0.66 -23.45
CA SER A 65 5.05 0.74 -22.54
C SER A 65 6.30 0.20 -23.23
N MET A 66 7.33 1.00 -23.28
CA MET A 66 8.59 0.56 -23.87
C MET A 66 9.31 -0.33 -22.85
N PRO A 67 9.71 -1.55 -23.24
CA PRO A 67 10.58 -2.34 -22.38
C PRO A 67 11.86 -1.53 -22.10
N PHE A 68 12.32 -1.54 -20.86
CA PHE A 68 13.59 -0.94 -20.47
C PHE A 68 14.71 -1.65 -21.24
N GLY A 69 15.10 -1.07 -22.38
CA GLY A 69 16.24 -1.46 -23.18
C GLY A 69 17.30 -0.36 -23.13
N ASP A 70 18.47 -0.61 -23.70
CA ASP A 70 19.60 0.31 -23.65
C ASP A 70 19.39 1.62 -24.41
N ILE A 71 18.26 1.78 -25.11
CA ILE A 71 17.96 2.96 -25.91
C ILE A 71 16.61 3.53 -25.50
N PHE A 72 16.62 4.64 -24.77
CA PHE A 72 15.43 5.42 -24.51
C PHE A 72 15.20 6.39 -25.68
N PRO A 73 13.96 6.49 -26.22
CA PRO A 73 13.64 7.52 -27.17
C PRO A 73 13.83 8.91 -26.54
N THR A 74 14.27 9.85 -27.31
CA THR A 74 14.33 11.24 -26.87
C THR A 74 12.93 11.80 -26.63
N VAL A 75 12.83 12.88 -25.86
CA VAL A 75 11.54 13.56 -25.63
C VAL A 75 10.90 13.97 -26.97
N ASP A 76 11.69 14.43 -27.93
CA ASP A 76 11.20 14.86 -29.24
C ASP A 76 10.63 13.69 -30.05
N GLU A 77 11.29 12.53 -30.05
CA GLU A 77 10.79 11.31 -30.69
C GLU A 77 9.48 10.81 -30.03
N LEU A 78 9.40 10.86 -28.70
CA LEU A 78 8.17 10.52 -27.97
C LEU A 78 7.02 11.48 -28.30
N VAL A 79 7.30 12.78 -28.37
CA VAL A 79 6.30 13.79 -28.70
C VAL A 79 5.82 13.64 -30.13
N GLU A 80 6.71 13.39 -31.09
CA GLU A 80 6.37 13.17 -32.48
C GLU A 80 5.48 11.94 -32.63
N GLN A 81 5.89 10.79 -32.04
CA GLN A 81 5.11 9.56 -32.08
C GLN A 81 3.74 9.72 -31.39
N TYR A 82 3.69 10.45 -30.28
CA TYR A 82 2.46 10.75 -29.57
C TYR A 82 1.47 11.55 -30.41
N HIS A 83 1.91 12.61 -31.10
CA HIS A 83 1.05 13.43 -31.94
C HIS A 83 0.50 12.67 -33.13
N GLU A 84 1.27 11.74 -33.68
CA GLU A 84 0.83 10.90 -34.81
C GLU A 84 -0.22 9.86 -34.39
N THR A 85 -0.05 9.28 -33.17
CA THR A 85 -0.85 8.12 -32.75
C THR A 85 -2.14 8.51 -32.03
N SER A 86 -2.09 9.49 -31.14
CA SER A 86 -3.23 9.90 -30.33
C SER A 86 -3.04 11.30 -29.74
N PRO A 87 -3.41 12.36 -30.46
CA PRO A 87 -3.19 13.75 -30.05
C PRO A 87 -3.90 14.08 -28.71
N ASP A 88 -4.98 13.40 -28.37
CA ASP A 88 -5.76 13.60 -27.14
C ASP A 88 -5.42 12.58 -26.01
N GLY A 89 -4.62 11.55 -26.30
CA GLY A 89 -4.23 10.54 -25.36
C GLY A 89 -3.22 11.05 -24.32
N LYS A 90 -2.88 10.23 -23.35
CA LYS A 90 -1.82 10.48 -22.36
C LYS A 90 -0.75 9.41 -22.46
N LEU A 91 0.48 9.76 -22.08
CA LEU A 91 1.63 8.85 -22.05
C LEU A 91 1.65 7.95 -20.79
N TYR A 92 0.56 7.87 -20.07
CA TYR A 92 0.39 7.09 -18.85
C TYR A 92 -1.03 6.53 -18.76
N LEU A 93 -1.21 5.50 -17.98
CA LEU A 93 -2.53 4.93 -17.71
C LEU A 93 -3.38 5.95 -16.94
N GLN A 94 -4.65 6.03 -17.32
CA GLN A 94 -5.68 6.78 -16.62
C GLN A 94 -6.80 5.83 -16.22
N ALA A 95 -7.63 6.22 -15.26
CA ALA A 95 -8.77 5.42 -14.87
C ALA A 95 -9.99 6.30 -14.59
N ASN A 96 -11.16 5.77 -14.94
CA ASN A 96 -12.42 6.26 -14.42
C ASN A 96 -12.65 5.56 -13.08
N VAL A 97 -12.82 6.35 -12.02
CA VAL A 97 -12.91 5.84 -10.67
C VAL A 97 -14.21 6.24 -9.99
N ARG A 98 -14.63 5.42 -9.04
CA ARG A 98 -15.68 5.74 -8.08
C ARG A 98 -15.07 5.86 -6.70
N ILE A 99 -15.32 6.97 -6.01
CA ILE A 99 -14.89 7.13 -4.61
C ILE A 99 -15.64 6.13 -3.74
N VAL A 100 -14.90 5.39 -2.93
CA VAL A 100 -15.45 4.49 -1.92
C VAL A 100 -15.84 5.32 -0.70
N GLU A 101 -17.01 5.04 -0.12
CA GLU A 101 -17.45 5.72 1.11
C GLU A 101 -16.45 5.50 2.25
N GLU A 102 -16.40 6.44 3.18
CA GLU A 102 -15.64 6.28 4.42
C GLU A 102 -16.13 5.05 5.19
N ILE A 103 -15.21 4.41 5.90
CA ILE A 103 -15.57 3.26 6.73
C ILE A 103 -16.49 3.71 7.87
N LYS A 104 -17.44 2.85 8.20
CA LYS A 104 -18.40 3.07 9.29
C LYS A 104 -17.99 2.22 10.51
N GLY A 105 -18.44 2.66 11.68
CA GLY A 105 -18.16 1.96 12.92
C GLY A 105 -16.86 2.41 13.58
N GLU A 106 -16.58 1.84 14.72
CA GLU A 106 -15.39 2.09 15.54
C GLU A 106 -14.96 0.77 16.18
N VAL A 107 -13.66 0.53 16.24
CA VAL A 107 -13.12 -0.60 17.01
C VAL A 107 -13.20 -0.26 18.50
N SER A 108 -13.60 -1.23 19.34
CA SER A 108 -13.63 -0.99 20.79
C SER A 108 -12.22 -0.73 21.31
N ALA A 109 -12.09 0.10 22.35
CA ALA A 109 -10.79 0.41 22.95
C ALA A 109 -10.07 -0.86 23.49
N ASP A 110 -10.83 -1.80 24.01
CA ASP A 110 -10.30 -3.06 24.54
C ASP A 110 -9.76 -3.96 23.41
N ASP A 111 -10.52 -4.09 22.31
CA ASP A 111 -10.09 -4.87 21.14
C ASP A 111 -8.87 -4.24 20.47
N TRP A 112 -8.85 -2.90 20.34
CA TRP A 112 -7.73 -2.19 19.78
C TRP A 112 -6.46 -2.35 20.61
N SER A 113 -6.54 -2.16 21.93
CA SER A 113 -5.40 -2.37 22.82
C SER A 113 -4.91 -3.83 22.79
N GLY A 114 -5.81 -4.79 22.76
CA GLY A 114 -5.48 -6.22 22.62
C GLY A 114 -4.76 -6.53 21.31
N PHE A 115 -5.16 -5.85 20.23
CA PHE A 115 -4.51 -5.97 18.93
C PHE A 115 -3.08 -5.38 18.95
N LEU A 116 -2.90 -4.18 19.51
CA LEU A 116 -1.58 -3.54 19.64
C LEU A 116 -0.61 -4.42 20.46
N HIS A 117 -1.11 -5.06 21.51
CA HIS A 117 -0.30 -6.01 22.30
C HIS A 117 0.14 -7.21 21.43
N THR A 118 -0.77 -7.78 20.63
CA THR A 118 -0.45 -8.91 19.75
C THR A 118 0.56 -8.48 18.67
N TRP A 119 0.47 -7.26 18.18
CA TRP A 119 1.41 -6.72 17.20
C TRP A 119 2.78 -6.43 17.83
N ALA A 120 2.82 -5.86 19.04
CA ALA A 120 4.06 -5.68 19.81
C ALA A 120 4.80 -7.01 19.98
N GLN A 121 4.07 -8.07 20.39
CA GLN A 121 4.63 -9.42 20.52
C GLN A 121 5.23 -9.91 19.19
N HIS A 122 4.51 -9.72 18.08
CA HIS A 122 4.99 -10.09 16.74
C HIS A 122 6.31 -9.40 16.40
N ILE A 123 6.40 -8.07 16.62
CA ILE A 123 7.62 -7.30 16.35
C ILE A 123 8.80 -7.80 17.19
N VAL A 124 8.59 -8.05 18.47
CA VAL A 124 9.62 -8.60 19.36
C VAL A 124 10.05 -9.99 18.88
N ASP A 125 9.12 -10.84 18.51
CA ASP A 125 9.39 -12.17 18.01
C ASP A 125 10.20 -12.20 16.71
N VAL A 126 9.92 -11.26 15.79
CA VAL A 126 10.74 -11.05 14.56
C VAL A 126 12.15 -10.63 14.93
N ASN A 127 12.30 -9.67 15.88
CA ASN A 127 13.61 -9.19 16.31
C ASN A 127 14.45 -10.29 16.96
N LEU A 128 13.85 -11.17 17.76
CA LEU A 128 14.54 -12.33 18.34
C LEU A 128 15.09 -13.28 17.27
N ILE A 129 14.31 -13.56 16.21
CA ILE A 129 14.77 -14.40 15.09
C ILE A 129 15.94 -13.73 14.36
N LEU A 130 15.90 -12.40 14.21
CA LEU A 130 16.97 -11.62 13.58
C LEU A 130 18.18 -11.40 14.49
N ARG A 131 18.19 -11.98 15.71
CA ARG A 131 19.23 -11.84 16.73
C ARG A 131 19.47 -10.38 17.17
N ASN A 132 18.43 -9.58 17.13
CA ASN A 132 18.40 -8.23 17.72
C ASN A 132 17.88 -8.33 19.16
N ASP A 133 18.75 -8.71 20.07
CA ASP A 133 18.41 -8.81 21.50
C ASP A 133 18.30 -7.40 22.11
N GLY A 134 17.26 -7.14 22.88
CA GLY A 134 17.14 -5.93 23.68
C GLY A 134 15.81 -5.18 23.56
N LEU A 135 14.89 -5.64 22.70
CA LEU A 135 13.56 -5.07 22.61
C LEU A 135 12.59 -5.88 23.48
N SER A 136 12.02 -5.27 24.52
CA SER A 136 10.99 -5.91 25.34
C SER A 136 9.59 -5.69 24.75
N ILE A 137 8.65 -6.56 25.13
CA ILE A 137 7.23 -6.40 24.72
C ILE A 137 6.67 -5.12 25.32
N GLU A 138 7.01 -4.83 26.56
CA GLU A 138 6.55 -3.66 27.31
C GLU A 138 7.01 -2.36 26.63
N ASP A 139 8.29 -2.28 26.22
CA ASP A 139 8.82 -1.11 25.53
C ASP A 139 8.16 -0.92 24.16
N MET A 140 7.98 -2.01 23.40
CA MET A 140 7.31 -1.95 22.10
C MET A 140 5.84 -1.58 22.23
N LEU A 141 5.13 -2.16 23.20
CA LEU A 141 3.73 -1.83 23.44
C LEU A 141 3.57 -0.36 23.80
N LEU A 142 4.44 0.18 24.66
CA LEU A 142 4.42 1.60 25.03
C LEU A 142 4.56 2.50 23.80
N LEU A 143 5.48 2.18 22.88
CA LEU A 143 5.66 2.93 21.64
C LEU A 143 4.42 2.88 20.74
N LEU A 144 3.81 1.70 20.58
CA LEU A 144 2.60 1.54 19.77
C LEU A 144 1.40 2.26 20.41
N GLU A 145 1.26 2.21 21.72
CA GLU A 145 0.20 2.92 22.44
C GLU A 145 0.38 4.45 22.34
N GLU A 146 1.60 4.96 22.45
CA GLU A 146 1.88 6.40 22.29
C GLU A 146 1.51 6.89 20.88
N GLU A 147 1.72 6.07 19.86
CA GLU A 147 1.47 6.45 18.47
C GLU A 147 0.01 6.26 18.05
N PHE A 148 -0.64 5.18 18.53
CA PHE A 148 -1.94 4.73 18.02
C PHE A 148 -3.10 4.81 19.02
N LEU A 149 -2.90 5.34 20.22
CA LEU A 149 -3.97 5.64 21.18
C LEU A 149 -4.16 7.15 21.33
N PRO A 150 -5.41 7.63 21.44
CA PRO A 150 -6.65 6.84 21.32
C PRO A 150 -6.90 6.36 19.90
N TYR A 151 -7.70 5.28 19.77
CA TYR A 151 -8.13 4.80 18.46
C TYR A 151 -8.86 5.88 17.67
N ASP A 152 -8.53 5.99 16.38
CA ASP A 152 -9.30 6.70 15.38
C ASP A 152 -9.17 5.98 14.00
N SER A 153 -9.97 6.39 13.03
CA SER A 153 -9.95 5.78 11.70
C SER A 153 -8.61 5.98 10.96
N SER A 154 -7.88 7.05 11.27
CA SER A 154 -6.54 7.30 10.72
C SER A 154 -5.54 6.29 11.27
N SER A 155 -5.57 6.01 12.58
CA SER A 155 -4.75 4.99 13.23
C SER A 155 -4.98 3.61 12.61
N LEU A 156 -6.24 3.24 12.32
CA LEU A 156 -6.56 1.98 11.66
C LEU A 156 -5.87 1.85 10.29
N TRP A 157 -5.89 2.90 9.47
CA TRP A 157 -5.26 2.90 8.15
C TRP A 157 -3.73 2.92 8.21
N GLN A 158 -3.14 3.61 9.20
CA GLN A 158 -1.70 3.60 9.41
C GLN A 158 -1.21 2.21 9.81
N VAL A 159 -1.92 1.54 10.72
CA VAL A 159 -1.65 0.17 11.12
C VAL A 159 -1.87 -0.80 9.96
N ALA A 160 -2.92 -0.62 9.16
CA ALA A 160 -3.16 -1.41 7.96
C ALA A 160 -2.00 -1.27 6.96
N HIS A 161 -1.49 -0.07 6.76
CA HIS A 161 -0.32 0.16 5.91
C HIS A 161 0.94 -0.57 6.42
N ALA A 162 1.15 -0.60 7.74
CA ALA A 162 2.31 -1.23 8.36
C ALA A 162 2.23 -2.78 8.35
N ILE A 163 1.03 -3.34 8.46
CA ILE A 163 0.84 -4.79 8.63
C ILE A 163 0.51 -5.50 7.32
N LEU A 164 -0.30 -4.88 6.45
CA LEU A 164 -0.77 -5.51 5.22
C LEU A 164 0.28 -5.38 4.11
N ASP A 165 1.09 -6.41 3.92
CA ASP A 165 2.09 -6.51 2.83
C ASP A 165 1.59 -7.33 1.64
N ASP A 166 0.57 -8.17 1.83
CA ASP A 166 -0.08 -8.94 0.77
C ASP A 166 -1.16 -8.11 0.05
N ASP A 167 -1.11 -8.08 -1.28
CA ASP A 167 -2.03 -7.29 -2.10
C ASP A 167 -3.48 -7.77 -1.96
N THR A 168 -3.73 -9.05 -1.71
CA THR A 168 -5.07 -9.59 -1.50
C THR A 168 -5.71 -8.97 -0.27
N TYR A 169 -4.99 -8.94 0.86
CA TYR A 169 -5.46 -8.30 2.09
C TYR A 169 -5.62 -6.79 1.93
N ARG A 170 -4.67 -6.12 1.23
CA ARG A 170 -4.80 -4.69 0.93
C ARG A 170 -6.05 -4.38 0.13
N GLN A 171 -6.31 -5.14 -0.93
CA GLN A 171 -7.49 -4.96 -1.78
C GLN A 171 -8.80 -5.23 -1.00
N GLN A 172 -8.82 -6.23 -0.14
CA GLN A 172 -9.97 -6.50 0.74
C GLN A 172 -10.22 -5.34 1.71
N ALA A 173 -9.18 -4.84 2.37
CA ALA A 173 -9.30 -3.70 3.29
C ALA A 173 -9.77 -2.43 2.57
N LEU A 174 -9.20 -2.12 1.40
CA LEU A 174 -9.60 -0.94 0.62
C LEU A 174 -11.04 -1.00 0.14
N ARG A 175 -11.57 -2.20 -0.11
CA ARG A 175 -12.96 -2.43 -0.52
C ARG A 175 -13.94 -2.29 0.64
N SER A 176 -13.53 -2.61 1.87
CA SER A 176 -14.42 -2.70 3.03
C SER A 176 -15.10 -1.36 3.34
N SER A 177 -16.35 -1.41 3.71
CA SER A 177 -17.16 -0.25 4.12
C SER A 177 -17.37 -0.18 5.64
N ASP A 178 -16.87 -1.16 6.37
CA ASP A 178 -17.05 -1.33 7.80
C ASP A 178 -15.69 -1.47 8.51
N CYS A 179 -15.58 -0.83 9.67
CA CYS A 179 -14.39 -0.83 10.48
C CYS A 179 -14.04 -2.23 11.01
N ASP A 180 -15.05 -2.99 11.43
CA ASP A 180 -14.88 -4.35 11.93
C ASP A 180 -14.33 -5.29 10.86
N GLU A 181 -14.75 -5.12 9.60
CA GLU A 181 -14.20 -5.90 8.47
C GLU A 181 -12.71 -5.63 8.30
N VAL A 182 -12.29 -4.36 8.29
CA VAL A 182 -10.87 -4.00 8.18
C VAL A 182 -10.07 -4.55 9.36
N PHE A 183 -10.63 -4.45 10.56
CA PHE A 183 -9.99 -4.94 11.77
C PHE A 183 -9.82 -6.47 11.76
N LEU A 184 -10.81 -7.22 11.28
CA LEU A 184 -10.70 -8.66 11.09
C LEU A 184 -9.60 -9.02 10.06
N ILE A 185 -9.48 -8.27 8.98
CA ILE A 185 -8.41 -8.46 7.98
C ILE A 185 -7.03 -8.26 8.61
N LEU A 186 -6.88 -7.25 9.47
CA LEU A 186 -5.64 -7.02 10.21
C LEU A 186 -5.29 -8.21 11.13
N HIS A 187 -6.26 -8.70 11.87
CA HIS A 187 -6.11 -9.87 12.74
C HIS A 187 -5.70 -11.12 11.96
N ASP A 188 -6.36 -11.39 10.84
CA ASP A 188 -6.06 -12.57 10.01
C ASP A 188 -4.65 -12.46 9.40
N SER A 189 -4.26 -11.28 8.90
CA SER A 189 -2.91 -11.04 8.40
C SER A 189 -1.85 -11.26 9.48
N LEU A 190 -2.04 -10.69 10.66
CA LEU A 190 -1.10 -10.83 11.78
C LEU A 190 -1.02 -12.29 12.27
N LYS A 191 -2.15 -13.00 12.31
CA LYS A 191 -2.20 -14.43 12.63
C LYS A 191 -1.41 -15.28 11.63
N MET A 192 -1.53 -14.98 10.35
CA MET A 192 -0.76 -15.66 9.30
C MET A 192 0.75 -15.41 9.47
N LYS A 193 1.15 -14.17 9.73
CA LYS A 193 2.55 -13.81 10.00
C LYS A 193 3.11 -14.55 11.23
N ASN A 194 2.35 -14.61 12.30
CA ASN A 194 2.73 -15.35 13.50
C ASN A 194 2.86 -16.86 13.25
N ALA A 195 2.01 -17.44 12.42
CA ALA A 195 2.13 -18.84 12.03
C ALA A 195 3.41 -19.10 11.20
N GLN A 196 3.77 -18.18 10.29
CA GLN A 196 5.02 -18.25 9.55
C GLN A 196 6.26 -18.14 10.43
N LEU A 197 6.25 -17.21 11.42
CA LEU A 197 7.34 -17.09 12.40
C LEU A 197 7.53 -18.36 13.22
N ASN A 198 6.45 -18.95 13.71
CA ASN A 198 6.51 -20.19 14.47
C ASN A 198 7.08 -21.35 13.63
N TYR A 199 6.73 -21.41 12.35
CA TYR A 199 7.31 -22.38 11.44
C TYR A 199 8.84 -22.18 11.26
N ILE A 200 9.30 -20.94 11.06
CA ILE A 200 10.72 -20.61 10.95
C ILE A 200 11.47 -21.00 12.24
N ARG A 201 10.92 -20.72 13.41
CA ARG A 201 11.51 -21.14 14.70
C ARG A 201 11.69 -22.65 14.77
N THR A 202 10.65 -23.39 14.39
CA THR A 202 10.70 -24.87 14.42
C THR A 202 11.78 -25.43 13.49
N LEU A 203 12.05 -24.78 12.35
CA LEU A 203 13.13 -25.19 11.46
C LEU A 203 14.51 -24.91 12.07
N ASN A 204 14.71 -23.74 12.66
CA ASN A 204 15.98 -23.35 13.27
C ASN A 204 16.33 -24.25 14.46
N ASP A 205 15.33 -24.67 15.25
CA ASP A 205 15.52 -25.59 16.41
C ASP A 205 15.87 -27.02 15.99
N GLN A 206 15.69 -27.40 14.71
CA GLN A 206 16.03 -28.73 14.17
C GLN A 206 17.45 -28.78 13.60
N ASP A 207 18.07 -27.64 13.35
CA ASP A 207 19.42 -27.53 12.76
C ASP A 207 20.51 -27.32 13.83
N ASP A 208 20.14 -27.11 15.12
CA ASP A 208 21.01 -27.04 16.29
C ASP A 208 21.04 -28.40 17.04
#